data_0dac8b5d23dfc9fa1937ffca30aa9ba0
#
_entry.id   0dac8b5d23dfc9fa1937ffca30aa9ba0
#
_cell.length_a   1.000
_cell.length_b   1.000
_cell.length_c   1.000
_cell.angle_alpha   90.00
_cell.angle_beta   90.00
_cell.angle_gamma   90.00
#
_symmetry.space_group_name_H-M   'P 1'
#
loop_
_entity.id
_entity.type
_entity.pdbx_description
1 polymer ?
#
loop_
_entity_poly.entity_id
_entity_poly.type
_entity_poly.pdbx_seq_one_letter_code
_entity_poly.pdbx_strand_id
1 'polypeptide(L)'
;EKFAQLAAHPHPQAQFLWSLFRDVFHYCAVHLGDIADTARDVDLAMRWGFAWSQGPFETWQAAGWRGIADAVKADIDTGKAMSQVPLPEWVFSRDGVHGGEGSFSARANAIKPRSSLPVYQRQIFPDRLLGERSEAGSTVWENDGVRLWTLPQRDDEIAILSLKSKNHTLGREVILGVQQAIAKAEQDYKGV
;
A
#
# COMPACT_ATOMS: atom_id res chain seq x y z
N GLU A 1 -13.76 5.62 -4.75
CA GLU A 1 -14.67 6.18 -5.77
C GLU A 1 -14.88 5.23 -6.96
N LYS A 2 -13.83 4.85 -7.70
CA LYS A 2 -13.94 3.98 -8.90
C LYS A 2 -14.56 2.62 -8.61
N PHE A 3 -14.23 1.97 -7.50
CA PHE A 3 -14.81 0.66 -7.14
C PHE A 3 -16.29 0.71 -6.78
N ALA A 4 -16.72 1.77 -6.08
CA ALA A 4 -18.14 1.97 -5.80
C ALA A 4 -18.93 2.19 -7.10
N GLN A 5 -18.37 2.93 -8.06
CA GLN A 5 -18.94 3.09 -9.39
C GLN A 5 -19.00 1.75 -10.14
N LEU A 6 -17.95 0.94 -10.04
CA LEU A 6 -17.87 -0.37 -10.68
C LEU A 6 -18.98 -1.31 -10.16
N ALA A 7 -19.18 -1.38 -8.85
CA ALA A 7 -20.21 -2.19 -8.22
C ALA A 7 -21.63 -1.79 -8.63
N ALA A 8 -21.87 -0.48 -8.81
CA ALA A 8 -23.18 0.06 -9.18
C ALA A 8 -23.44 0.07 -10.71
N HIS A 9 -22.41 -0.10 -11.54
CA HIS A 9 -22.52 0.07 -12.99
C HIS A 9 -23.22 -1.15 -13.64
N PRO A 10 -24.28 -0.96 -14.47
CA PRO A 10 -25.04 -2.07 -15.03
C PRO A 10 -24.35 -2.81 -16.19
N HIS A 11 -23.25 -2.29 -16.72
CA HIS A 11 -22.55 -2.90 -17.86
C HIS A 11 -21.97 -4.28 -17.49
N PRO A 12 -22.13 -5.33 -18.31
CA PRO A 12 -21.67 -6.69 -17.99
C PRO A 12 -20.17 -6.79 -17.66
N GLN A 13 -19.30 -6.05 -18.34
CA GLN A 13 -17.88 -6.02 -18.05
C GLN A 13 -17.56 -5.38 -16.68
N ALA A 14 -18.32 -4.36 -16.29
CA ALA A 14 -18.16 -3.74 -14.97
C ALA A 14 -18.61 -4.72 -13.87
N GLN A 15 -19.71 -5.41 -14.06
CA GLN A 15 -20.19 -6.44 -13.14
C GLN A 15 -19.24 -7.63 -13.05
N PHE A 16 -18.64 -8.04 -14.17
CA PHE A 16 -17.60 -9.08 -14.17
C PHE A 16 -16.38 -8.64 -13.35
N LEU A 17 -15.84 -7.45 -13.58
CA LEU A 17 -14.70 -6.92 -12.81
C LEU A 17 -15.05 -6.78 -11.32
N TRP A 18 -16.25 -6.26 -11.01
CA TRP A 18 -16.70 -6.19 -9.63
C TRP A 18 -16.75 -7.57 -8.98
N SER A 19 -17.29 -8.58 -9.65
CA SER A 19 -17.39 -9.94 -9.10
C SER A 19 -16.01 -10.51 -8.74
N LEU A 20 -14.97 -10.27 -9.56
CA LEU A 20 -13.62 -10.72 -9.27
C LEU A 20 -13.05 -10.07 -7.99
N PHE A 21 -13.15 -8.75 -7.88
CA PHE A 21 -12.65 -8.05 -6.70
C PHE A 21 -13.47 -8.36 -5.44
N ARG A 22 -14.81 -8.40 -5.56
CA ARG A 22 -15.71 -8.79 -4.48
C ARG A 22 -15.31 -10.15 -3.90
N ASP A 23 -15.13 -11.15 -4.75
CA ASP A 23 -14.83 -12.51 -4.30
C ASP A 23 -13.40 -12.63 -3.73
N VAL A 24 -12.44 -11.88 -4.26
CA VAL A 24 -11.09 -11.75 -3.67
C VAL A 24 -11.16 -11.11 -2.27
N PHE A 25 -11.87 -9.99 -2.13
CA PHE A 25 -12.01 -9.31 -0.83
C PHE A 25 -12.71 -10.22 0.19
N HIS A 26 -13.81 -10.86 -0.23
CA HIS A 26 -14.56 -11.80 0.59
C HIS A 26 -13.67 -12.96 1.06
N TYR A 27 -12.97 -13.62 0.16
CA TYR A 27 -12.05 -14.71 0.48
C TYR A 27 -10.96 -14.28 1.47
N CYS A 28 -10.28 -13.17 1.18
CA CYS A 28 -9.23 -12.66 2.05
C CYS A 28 -9.75 -12.33 3.45
N ALA A 29 -10.96 -11.74 3.57
CA ALA A 29 -11.53 -11.42 4.88
C ALA A 29 -11.90 -12.66 5.68
N VAL A 30 -12.55 -13.64 5.05
CA VAL A 30 -12.98 -14.88 5.72
C VAL A 30 -11.78 -15.70 6.20
N HIS A 31 -10.74 -15.79 5.38
CA HIS A 31 -9.61 -16.68 5.64
C HIS A 31 -8.38 -16.00 6.25
N LEU A 32 -8.43 -14.69 6.53
CA LEU A 32 -7.24 -13.96 7.01
C LEU A 32 -6.54 -14.66 8.18
N GLY A 33 -7.32 -15.14 9.17
CA GLY A 33 -6.74 -15.80 10.35
C GLY A 33 -6.09 -17.15 10.07
N ASP A 34 -6.46 -17.81 8.96
CA ASP A 34 -5.93 -19.11 8.58
C ASP A 34 -4.70 -19.03 7.70
N ILE A 35 -4.69 -18.06 6.76
CA ILE A 35 -3.67 -17.97 5.71
C ILE A 35 -2.51 -17.02 6.04
N ALA A 36 -2.70 -16.09 6.98
CA ALA A 36 -1.69 -15.08 7.30
C ALA A 36 -1.75 -14.65 8.76
N ASP A 37 -0.64 -14.08 9.26
CA ASP A 37 -0.61 -13.50 10.59
C ASP A 37 -1.29 -12.12 10.62
N THR A 38 -1.10 -11.34 9.56
CA THR A 38 -1.69 -10.01 9.39
C THR A 38 -2.17 -9.78 7.96
N ALA A 39 -3.04 -8.79 7.77
CA ALA A 39 -3.46 -8.32 6.45
C ALA A 39 -2.28 -7.88 5.56
N ARG A 40 -1.18 -7.39 6.18
CA ARG A 40 0.06 -7.03 5.49
C ARG A 40 0.67 -8.21 4.74
N ASP A 41 0.67 -9.38 5.33
CA ASP A 41 1.29 -10.56 4.74
C ASP A 41 0.55 -10.99 3.48
N VAL A 42 -0.78 -10.88 3.47
CA VAL A 42 -1.62 -11.15 2.29
C VAL A 42 -1.31 -10.14 1.18
N ASP A 43 -1.27 -8.85 1.50
CA ASP A 43 -1.03 -7.80 0.52
C ASP A 43 0.37 -7.89 -0.10
N LEU A 44 1.40 -8.12 0.71
CA LEU A 44 2.76 -8.29 0.22
C LEU A 44 2.92 -9.57 -0.61
N ALA A 45 2.24 -10.66 -0.25
CA ALA A 45 2.24 -11.88 -1.05
C ALA A 45 1.69 -11.64 -2.46
N MET A 46 0.60 -10.86 -2.59
CA MET A 46 0.02 -10.50 -3.88
C MET A 46 0.91 -9.52 -4.66
N ARG A 47 1.49 -8.54 -3.98
CA ARG A 47 2.40 -7.57 -4.62
C ARG A 47 3.67 -8.23 -5.14
N TRP A 48 4.30 -9.07 -4.35
CA TRP A 48 5.57 -9.71 -4.70
C TRP A 48 5.38 -10.95 -5.58
N GLY A 49 4.35 -11.74 -5.32
CA GLY A 49 4.08 -12.97 -6.06
C GLY A 49 3.42 -12.76 -7.42
N PHE A 50 2.59 -11.73 -7.56
CA PHE A 50 1.77 -11.48 -8.75
C PHE A 50 1.97 -10.10 -9.36
N ALA A 51 2.96 -9.33 -8.87
CA ALA A 51 3.28 -7.98 -9.34
C ALA A 51 2.09 -6.97 -9.25
N TRP A 52 1.20 -7.15 -8.29
CA TRP A 52 0.15 -6.19 -8.03
C TRP A 52 0.74 -4.90 -7.46
N SER A 53 0.23 -3.75 -7.85
CA SER A 53 0.64 -2.45 -7.30
C SER A 53 0.14 -2.24 -5.86
N GLN A 54 -1.02 -2.80 -5.54
CA GLN A 54 -1.63 -2.84 -4.21
C GLN A 54 -2.20 -4.23 -3.97
N GLY A 55 -2.09 -4.72 -2.76
CA GLY A 55 -2.71 -5.98 -2.39
C GLY A 55 -4.24 -5.86 -2.20
N PRO A 56 -4.92 -6.97 -1.91
CA PRO A 56 -6.38 -6.99 -1.75
C PRO A 56 -6.90 -6.03 -0.69
N PHE A 57 -6.31 -6.03 0.49
CA PHE A 57 -6.74 -5.17 1.60
C PHE A 57 -6.37 -3.71 1.38
N GLU A 58 -5.20 -3.42 0.79
CA GLU A 58 -4.83 -2.06 0.38
C GLU A 58 -5.84 -1.51 -0.63
N THR A 59 -6.20 -2.31 -1.62
CA THR A 59 -7.19 -1.94 -2.65
C THR A 59 -8.56 -1.70 -2.04
N TRP A 60 -9.01 -2.58 -1.14
CA TRP A 60 -10.27 -2.42 -0.42
C TRP A 60 -10.29 -1.14 0.43
N GLN A 61 -9.23 -0.91 1.22
CA GLN A 61 -9.13 0.27 2.08
C GLN A 61 -9.08 1.56 1.27
N ALA A 62 -8.33 1.60 0.16
CA ALA A 62 -8.27 2.74 -0.77
C ALA A 62 -9.61 3.02 -1.47
N ALA A 63 -10.42 1.98 -1.69
CA ALA A 63 -11.73 2.10 -2.33
C ALA A 63 -12.84 2.64 -1.38
N GLY A 64 -12.57 2.67 -0.08
CA GLY A 64 -13.54 3.04 0.95
C GLY A 64 -14.09 1.80 1.65
N TRP A 65 -13.44 1.44 2.75
CA TRP A 65 -13.61 0.18 3.47
C TRP A 65 -15.07 -0.20 3.72
N ARG A 66 -15.82 0.70 4.36
CA ARG A 66 -17.20 0.44 4.78
C ARG A 66 -18.15 0.24 3.59
N GLY A 67 -18.07 1.13 2.60
CA GLY A 67 -18.94 1.04 1.42
C GLY A 67 -18.71 -0.24 0.61
N ILE A 68 -17.45 -0.71 0.52
CA ILE A 68 -17.13 -2.00 -0.12
C ILE A 68 -17.62 -3.18 0.73
N ALA A 69 -17.46 -3.12 2.07
CA ALA A 69 -17.98 -4.17 2.97
C ALA A 69 -19.50 -4.34 2.82
N ASP A 70 -20.24 -3.24 2.77
CA ASP A 70 -21.70 -3.25 2.60
C ASP A 70 -22.11 -3.80 1.23
N ALA A 71 -21.39 -3.45 0.16
CA ALA A 71 -21.63 -3.97 -1.18
C ALA A 71 -21.34 -5.48 -1.27
N VAL A 72 -20.23 -5.95 -0.69
CA VAL A 72 -19.90 -7.38 -0.61
C VAL A 72 -20.99 -8.13 0.17
N LYS A 73 -21.38 -7.59 1.33
CA LYS A 73 -22.47 -8.19 2.13
C LYS A 73 -23.78 -8.30 1.36
N ALA A 74 -24.19 -7.24 0.67
CA ALA A 74 -25.42 -7.25 -0.14
C ALA A 74 -25.38 -8.31 -1.25
N ASP A 75 -24.22 -8.52 -1.88
CA ASP A 75 -24.06 -9.55 -2.91
C ASP A 75 -24.05 -10.97 -2.32
N ILE A 76 -23.52 -11.15 -1.09
CA ILE A 76 -23.65 -12.42 -0.34
C ILE A 76 -25.13 -12.70 -0.04
N ASP A 77 -25.83 -11.73 0.56
CA ASP A 77 -27.24 -11.87 0.96
C ASP A 77 -28.18 -12.15 -0.24
N THR A 78 -27.81 -11.67 -1.43
CA THR A 78 -28.60 -11.88 -2.66
C THR A 78 -28.14 -13.07 -3.52
N GLY A 79 -27.17 -13.85 -3.05
CA GLY A 79 -26.67 -15.04 -3.76
C GLY A 79 -25.82 -14.74 -4.99
N LYS A 80 -25.30 -13.52 -5.15
CA LYS A 80 -24.42 -13.13 -6.26
C LYS A 80 -22.96 -13.44 -6.00
N ALA A 81 -22.54 -13.52 -4.74
CA ALA A 81 -21.16 -13.86 -4.38
C ALA A 81 -20.88 -15.34 -4.63
N MET A 82 -19.63 -15.66 -4.94
CA MET A 82 -19.19 -17.05 -5.17
C MET A 82 -19.36 -17.93 -3.92
N SER A 83 -19.23 -17.36 -2.74
CA SER A 83 -19.46 -18.01 -1.44
C SER A 83 -20.56 -17.30 -0.66
N GLN A 84 -21.34 -18.07 0.11
CA GLN A 84 -22.40 -17.56 0.98
C GLN A 84 -21.94 -17.41 2.44
N VAL A 85 -20.66 -17.65 2.75
CA VAL A 85 -20.10 -17.45 4.08
C VAL A 85 -20.20 -15.96 4.43
N PRO A 86 -20.76 -15.58 5.59
CA PRO A 86 -20.87 -14.16 5.94
C PRO A 86 -19.50 -13.54 6.16
N LEU A 87 -19.37 -12.24 5.87
CA LEU A 87 -18.17 -11.50 6.25
C LEU A 87 -17.98 -11.53 7.77
N PRO A 88 -16.74 -11.70 8.25
CA PRO A 88 -16.43 -11.68 9.68
C PRO A 88 -16.81 -10.33 10.34
N GLU A 89 -17.26 -10.37 11.59
CA GLU A 89 -17.69 -9.18 12.34
C GLU A 89 -16.61 -8.09 12.41
N TRP A 90 -15.34 -8.48 12.46
CA TRP A 90 -14.23 -7.53 12.51
C TRP A 90 -14.20 -6.58 11.29
N VAL A 91 -14.73 -6.99 10.14
CA VAL A 91 -14.83 -6.14 8.94
C VAL A 91 -15.70 -4.91 9.21
N PHE A 92 -16.76 -5.06 10.00
CA PHE A 92 -17.72 -4.00 10.29
C PHE A 92 -17.36 -3.18 11.54
N SER A 93 -16.39 -3.62 12.34
CA SER A 93 -15.96 -2.94 13.56
C SER A 93 -14.81 -1.95 13.34
N ARG A 94 -14.35 -1.77 12.08
CA ARG A 94 -13.20 -0.92 11.72
C ARG A 94 -13.37 -0.28 10.34
N ASP A 95 -12.52 0.70 10.06
CA ASP A 95 -12.53 1.45 8.79
C ASP A 95 -11.32 1.12 7.89
N GLY A 96 -10.61 0.04 8.21
CA GLY A 96 -9.46 -0.45 7.48
C GLY A 96 -8.63 -1.43 8.31
N VAL A 97 -7.58 -1.96 7.70
CA VAL A 97 -6.69 -2.95 8.30
C VAL A 97 -5.23 -2.50 8.39
N HIS A 98 -4.88 -1.39 7.73
CA HIS A 98 -3.53 -0.83 7.73
C HIS A 98 -3.53 0.58 8.30
N GLY A 99 -2.54 0.87 9.13
CA GLY A 99 -2.33 2.20 9.71
C GLY A 99 -0.87 2.42 10.11
N GLY A 100 -0.58 3.60 10.65
CA GLY A 100 0.77 3.95 11.11
C GLY A 100 1.32 3.06 12.22
N GLU A 101 0.44 2.36 12.95
CA GLU A 101 0.81 1.47 14.06
C GLU A 101 1.05 0.02 13.60
N GLY A 102 0.64 -0.33 12.38
CA GLY A 102 0.78 -1.69 11.88
C GLY A 102 -0.42 -2.16 11.06
N SER A 103 -0.61 -3.47 11.04
CA SER A 103 -1.68 -4.12 10.28
C SER A 103 -2.51 -5.07 11.13
N PHE A 104 -3.78 -5.22 10.78
CA PHE A 104 -4.70 -6.05 11.52
C PHE A 104 -4.39 -7.54 11.39
N SER A 105 -4.46 -8.23 12.53
CA SER A 105 -4.43 -9.68 12.66
C SER A 105 -5.80 -10.19 13.08
N ALA A 106 -6.45 -11.01 12.23
CA ALA A 106 -7.74 -11.59 12.58
C ALA A 106 -7.63 -12.61 13.72
N ARG A 107 -6.52 -13.35 13.78
CA ARG A 107 -6.24 -14.34 14.84
C ARG A 107 -6.10 -13.68 16.21
N ALA A 108 -5.42 -12.53 16.27
CA ALA A 108 -5.24 -11.79 17.52
C ALA A 108 -6.38 -10.80 17.79
N ASN A 109 -7.25 -10.54 16.82
CA ASN A 109 -8.25 -9.48 16.81
C ASN A 109 -7.67 -8.11 17.20
N ALA A 110 -6.46 -7.79 16.73
CA ALA A 110 -5.72 -6.58 17.11
C ALA A 110 -4.82 -6.10 15.96
N ILE A 111 -4.41 -4.84 16.03
CA ILE A 111 -3.34 -4.31 15.18
C ILE A 111 -2.00 -4.87 15.69
N LYS A 112 -1.24 -5.47 14.82
CA LYS A 112 0.14 -5.90 15.08
C LYS A 112 1.11 -4.92 14.44
N PRO A 113 2.13 -4.46 15.18
CA PRO A 113 3.16 -3.59 14.64
C PRO A 113 3.99 -4.33 13.58
N ARG A 114 4.72 -3.56 12.78
CA ARG A 114 5.74 -4.12 11.89
C ARG A 114 6.79 -4.87 12.70
N SER A 115 7.37 -5.89 12.09
CA SER A 115 8.44 -6.65 12.71
C SER A 115 9.62 -5.74 13.12
N SER A 116 10.06 -5.88 14.37
CA SER A 116 11.22 -5.18 14.92
C SER A 116 12.54 -5.90 14.69
N LEU A 117 12.57 -6.96 13.88
CA LEU A 117 13.81 -7.68 13.57
C LEU A 117 14.85 -6.73 12.95
N PRO A 118 16.16 -6.87 13.31
CA PRO A 118 17.20 -5.98 12.83
C PRO A 118 17.30 -5.88 11.31
N VAL A 119 16.96 -6.94 10.59
CA VAL A 119 16.95 -6.97 9.13
C VAL A 119 15.95 -5.96 8.56
N TYR A 120 14.78 -5.80 9.17
CA TYR A 120 13.78 -4.81 8.73
C TYR A 120 14.10 -3.39 9.18
N GLN A 121 14.72 -3.25 10.35
CA GLN A 121 15.15 -1.93 10.85
C GLN A 121 16.29 -1.32 10.02
N ARG A 122 17.08 -2.16 9.36
CA ARG A 122 18.18 -1.70 8.47
C ARG A 122 17.71 -1.25 7.10
N GLN A 123 16.48 -1.55 6.72
CA GLN A 123 15.94 -1.13 5.42
C GLN A 123 15.82 0.40 5.37
N ILE A 124 16.50 1.00 4.40
CA ILE A 124 16.40 2.45 4.13
C ILE A 124 15.10 2.73 3.36
N PHE A 125 14.73 1.85 2.45
CA PHE A 125 13.54 1.96 1.59
C PHE A 125 12.63 0.73 1.79
N PRO A 126 11.94 0.62 2.94
CA PRO A 126 11.04 -0.51 3.17
C PRO A 126 9.83 -0.42 2.23
N ASP A 127 9.36 -1.57 1.78
CA ASP A 127 8.06 -1.67 1.10
C ASP A 127 6.95 -1.24 2.07
N ARG A 128 6.18 -0.24 1.68
CA ARG A 128 5.13 0.35 2.53
C ARG A 128 3.77 0.01 1.98
N LEU A 129 2.86 -0.23 2.89
CA LEU A 129 1.45 -0.40 2.58
C LEU A 129 0.70 0.93 2.71
N LEU A 130 -0.48 0.98 2.10
CA LEU A 130 -1.40 2.08 2.26
C LEU A 130 -1.68 2.34 3.75
N GLY A 131 -1.63 3.60 4.16
CA GLY A 131 -1.87 4.01 5.55
C GLY A 131 -0.65 3.93 6.46
N GLU A 132 0.45 3.29 6.07
CA GLU A 132 1.71 3.38 6.80
C GLU A 132 2.33 4.77 6.64
N ARG A 133 2.78 5.38 7.75
CA ARG A 133 3.47 6.66 7.70
C ARG A 133 4.72 6.55 6.84
N SER A 134 4.84 7.46 5.89
CA SER A 134 6.07 7.68 5.17
C SER A 134 6.99 8.49 6.08
N GLU A 135 8.05 7.91 6.63
CA GLU A 135 9.23 8.68 7.02
C GLU A 135 9.91 9.14 5.73
N ALA A 136 9.32 10.15 5.13
CA ALA A 136 9.95 10.85 4.03
C ALA A 136 10.94 11.81 4.70
N GLY A 137 12.22 11.50 4.75
CA GLY A 137 13.24 12.41 5.25
C GLY A 137 13.06 13.87 4.80
N SER A 138 13.92 14.76 5.15
CA SER A 138 13.83 16.18 4.80
C SER A 138 14.24 16.41 3.36
N THR A 139 13.36 16.95 2.52
CA THR A 139 13.68 17.33 1.14
C THR A 139 14.57 18.57 1.17
N VAL A 140 15.74 18.47 0.57
CA VAL A 140 16.70 19.57 0.40
C VAL A 140 16.37 20.33 -0.88
N TRP A 141 16.14 19.60 -1.95
CA TRP A 141 15.81 20.16 -3.26
C TRP A 141 15.17 19.08 -4.14
N GLU A 142 14.29 19.48 -5.05
CA GLU A 142 13.69 18.57 -6.04
C GLU A 142 13.27 19.30 -7.32
N ASN A 143 13.15 18.53 -8.38
CA ASN A 143 12.46 18.89 -9.62
C ASN A 143 11.54 17.74 -10.07
N ASP A 144 11.05 17.77 -11.30
CA ASP A 144 10.16 16.73 -11.82
C ASP A 144 10.87 15.37 -11.99
N GLY A 145 12.18 15.35 -12.18
CA GLY A 145 12.98 14.15 -12.44
C GLY A 145 13.60 13.51 -11.19
N VAL A 146 14.00 14.32 -10.21
CA VAL A 146 14.77 13.86 -9.03
C VAL A 146 14.37 14.57 -7.75
N ARG A 147 14.66 13.93 -6.62
CA ARG A 147 14.58 14.50 -5.27
C ARG A 147 15.91 14.29 -4.54
N LEU A 148 16.49 15.38 -4.03
CA LEU A 148 17.63 15.36 -3.08
C LEU A 148 17.07 15.55 -1.68
N TRP A 149 17.43 14.65 -0.75
CA TRP A 149 16.86 14.64 0.60
C TRP A 149 17.80 13.99 1.61
N THR A 150 17.53 14.15 2.88
CA THR A 150 18.32 13.58 3.99
C THR A 150 17.45 12.74 4.91
N LEU A 151 18.08 11.86 5.68
CA LEU A 151 17.49 11.11 6.79
C LEU A 151 18.09 11.58 8.11
N PRO A 152 17.57 12.64 8.73
CA PRO A 152 18.17 13.23 9.94
C PRO A 152 18.30 12.24 11.11
N GLN A 153 17.44 11.21 11.17
CA GLN A 153 17.50 10.17 12.21
C GLN A 153 18.66 9.19 12.04
N ARG A 154 19.33 9.18 10.88
CA ARG A 154 20.45 8.27 10.60
C ARG A 154 21.75 9.02 10.41
N ASP A 155 21.78 9.92 9.42
CA ASP A 155 22.93 10.71 9.07
C ASP A 155 22.45 11.89 8.21
N ASP A 156 22.69 13.12 8.65
CA ASP A 156 22.32 14.33 7.93
C ASP A 156 23.47 14.89 7.08
N GLU A 157 24.67 14.32 7.20
CA GLU A 157 25.84 14.71 6.39
C GLU A 157 25.87 14.02 5.02
N ILE A 158 25.05 12.97 4.82
CA ILE A 158 24.92 12.26 3.54
C ILE A 158 23.56 12.58 2.93
N ALA A 159 23.56 13.13 1.72
CA ALA A 159 22.35 13.35 0.97
C ALA A 159 21.95 12.10 0.16
N ILE A 160 20.65 11.89 -0.04
CA ILE A 160 20.09 10.79 -0.84
C ILE A 160 19.48 11.38 -2.09
N LEU A 161 19.88 10.89 -3.26
CA LEU A 161 19.32 11.26 -4.55
C LEU A 161 18.36 10.18 -5.02
N SER A 162 17.08 10.52 -5.13
CA SER A 162 16.03 9.62 -5.61
C SER A 162 15.54 10.05 -6.99
N LEU A 163 15.40 9.09 -7.90
CA LEU A 163 14.79 9.31 -9.22
C LEU A 163 13.26 9.24 -9.09
N LYS A 164 12.55 10.25 -9.61
CA LYS A 164 11.07 10.35 -9.60
C LYS A 164 10.43 9.79 -10.86
N SER A 165 11.23 9.47 -11.87
CA SER A 165 10.74 8.95 -13.16
C SER A 165 10.16 7.53 -13.02
N LYS A 166 9.16 7.23 -13.84
CA LYS A 166 8.57 5.88 -13.93
C LYS A 166 9.65 4.87 -14.33
N ASN A 167 9.74 3.77 -13.58
CA ASN A 167 10.74 2.71 -13.74
C ASN A 167 12.21 3.23 -13.69
N HIS A 168 12.44 4.34 -13.01
CA HIS A 168 13.77 4.98 -12.89
C HIS A 168 14.44 5.25 -14.26
N THR A 169 13.65 5.56 -15.29
CA THR A 169 14.18 5.88 -16.63
C THR A 169 14.95 7.20 -16.61
N LEU A 170 16.08 7.23 -17.30
CA LEU A 170 16.96 8.39 -17.40
C LEU A 170 16.54 9.30 -18.55
N GLY A 171 15.51 10.11 -18.35
CA GLY A 171 15.10 11.18 -19.25
C GLY A 171 15.92 12.47 -19.03
N ARG A 172 15.66 13.48 -19.87
CA ARG A 172 16.35 14.78 -19.82
C ARG A 172 16.22 15.45 -18.46
N GLU A 173 15.02 15.44 -17.87
CA GLU A 173 14.72 16.04 -16.56
C GLU A 173 15.50 15.37 -15.44
N VAL A 174 15.67 14.04 -15.53
CA VAL A 174 16.48 13.27 -14.57
C VAL A 174 17.95 13.62 -14.69
N ILE A 175 18.51 13.63 -15.91
CA ILE A 175 19.93 13.93 -16.15
C ILE A 175 20.27 15.34 -15.67
N LEU A 176 19.47 16.34 -16.04
CA LEU A 176 19.67 17.72 -15.58
C LEU A 176 19.47 17.83 -14.07
N GLY A 177 18.49 17.11 -13.53
CA GLY A 177 18.23 17.07 -12.10
C GLY A 177 19.37 16.47 -11.28
N VAL A 178 19.98 15.38 -11.76
CA VAL A 178 21.18 14.78 -11.15
C VAL A 178 22.34 15.77 -11.11
N GLN A 179 22.62 16.46 -12.23
CA GLN A 179 23.69 17.47 -12.27
C GLN A 179 23.47 18.60 -11.25
N GLN A 180 22.24 19.11 -11.18
CA GLN A 180 21.86 20.17 -10.23
C GLN A 180 21.91 19.69 -8.77
N ALA A 181 21.48 18.47 -8.50
CA ALA A 181 21.51 17.87 -7.18
C ALA A 181 22.95 17.67 -6.68
N ILE A 182 23.86 17.20 -7.55
CA ILE A 182 25.28 17.04 -7.24
C ILE A 182 25.89 18.41 -6.89
N ALA A 183 25.67 19.44 -7.72
CA ALA A 183 26.20 20.77 -7.46
C ALA A 183 25.71 21.39 -6.13
N LYS A 184 24.47 21.04 -5.71
CA LYS A 184 23.97 21.41 -4.37
C LYS A 184 24.60 20.59 -3.26
N ALA A 185 24.72 19.30 -3.46
CA ALA A 185 25.24 18.41 -2.44
C ALA A 185 26.74 18.68 -2.13
N GLU A 186 27.55 19.04 -3.14
CA GLU A 186 28.95 19.40 -2.96
C GLU A 186 29.19 20.59 -2.01
N GLN A 187 28.17 21.44 -1.81
CA GLN A 187 28.29 22.62 -0.94
C GLN A 187 28.03 22.27 0.53
N ASP A 188 27.11 21.37 0.81
CA ASP A 188 26.55 21.21 2.16
C ASP A 188 26.70 19.79 2.73
N TYR A 189 27.08 18.80 1.91
CA TYR A 189 27.08 17.38 2.29
C TYR A 189 28.44 16.72 2.03
N LYS A 190 28.73 15.69 2.83
CA LYS A 190 29.96 14.87 2.67
C LYS A 190 29.85 13.86 1.54
N GLY A 191 28.63 13.57 1.06
CA GLY A 191 28.38 12.62 -0.01
C GLY A 191 26.91 12.53 -0.44
N VAL A 192 26.68 11.85 -1.56
CA VAL A 192 25.38 11.54 -2.14
C VAL A 192 25.30 10.06 -2.45
#